data_252648acb16e986ec69a14db37d2c503
#
_entry.id   252648acb16e986ec69a14db37d2c503
#
_cell.length_a   1.000
_cell.length_b   1.000
_cell.length_c   1.000
_cell.angle_alpha   90.00
_cell.angle_beta   90.00
_cell.angle_gamma   90.00
#
_symmetry.space_group_name_H-M   'P 1'
#
loop_
_entity.id
_entity.type
_entity.pdbx_description
1 polymer ?
#
loop_
_entity_poly.entity_id
_entity_poly.type
_entity_poly.pdbx_seq_one_letter_code
_entity_poly.pdbx_strand_id
1 'polypeptide(L)'
;TNIQGRVETTFVASLDAAHMLTPSDAPSILLRMSRSCLPYIRDFLAKYAVFSKVTLIDRSEDIACFGCDEALPETTGLVVKIPQRPTAYELWTSAPIQATSDLDTWQRQEIHAGLTWINQPQAGKYQPFELGMADNAGIDFQKGCYLGQEIIARVHYRGKTKTVFRIGSAEVACHPGDSIYAGSAKPCGD
;
A
#
# COMPACT_ATOMS: atom_id res chain seq x y z
N THR A 1 1.26 -4.94 9.65
CA THR A 1 1.74 -6.33 9.84
C THR A 1 1.06 -6.97 11.04
N ASN A 2 1.07 -8.31 11.11
CA ASN A 2 0.60 -9.09 12.26
C ASN A 2 1.75 -9.45 13.21
N ILE A 3 1.44 -10.20 14.30
CA ILE A 3 2.43 -10.63 15.30
C ILE A 3 3.54 -11.54 14.73
N GLN A 4 3.31 -12.16 13.58
CA GLN A 4 4.28 -12.99 12.87
C GLN A 4 5.15 -12.20 11.88
N GLY A 5 5.01 -10.88 11.86
CA GLY A 5 5.72 -9.99 10.93
C GLY A 5 5.25 -10.09 9.49
N ARG A 6 4.05 -10.64 9.22
CA ARG A 6 3.49 -10.74 7.88
C ARG A 6 2.64 -9.52 7.54
N VAL A 7 2.67 -9.12 6.28
CA VAL A 7 1.95 -7.94 5.78
C VAL A 7 0.46 -8.25 5.67
N GLU A 8 -0.36 -7.48 6.37
CA GLU A 8 -1.82 -7.59 6.29
C GLU A 8 -2.40 -6.74 5.17
N THR A 9 -1.83 -5.58 4.95
CA THR A 9 -2.13 -4.71 3.81
C THR A 9 -0.97 -3.77 3.54
N THR A 10 -0.93 -3.21 2.35
CA THR A 10 -0.11 -2.07 1.95
C THR A 10 -1.02 -0.86 1.76
N PHE A 11 -0.54 0.32 2.11
CA PHE A 11 -1.31 1.55 1.96
C PHE A 11 -0.40 2.76 1.75
N VAL A 12 -0.93 3.77 1.11
CA VAL A 12 -0.40 5.13 1.15
C VAL A 12 -1.14 5.89 2.22
N ALA A 13 -0.41 6.61 3.08
CA ALA A 13 -0.97 7.39 4.16
C ALA A 13 -0.68 8.87 3.97
N SER A 14 -1.63 9.72 4.29
CA SER A 14 -1.44 11.16 4.33
C SER A 14 -2.22 11.80 5.47
N LEU A 15 -1.65 12.86 6.04
CA LEU A 15 -2.31 13.68 7.05
C LEU A 15 -3.15 14.74 6.35
N ASP A 16 -4.44 14.78 6.65
CA ASP A 16 -5.33 15.87 6.22
C ASP A 16 -5.27 17.03 7.23
N ALA A 17 -4.10 17.68 7.31
CA ALA A 17 -3.86 18.75 8.27
C ALA A 17 -4.68 20.02 7.98
N ALA A 18 -5.04 20.24 6.71
CA ALA A 18 -5.83 21.39 6.29
C ALA A 18 -7.35 21.11 6.29
N HIS A 19 -7.77 19.92 6.74
CA HIS A 19 -9.16 19.48 6.75
C HIS A 19 -9.85 19.60 5.37
N MET A 20 -9.08 19.38 4.31
CA MET A 20 -9.56 19.51 2.93
C MET A 20 -10.59 18.46 2.55
N LEU A 21 -10.45 17.26 3.11
CA LEU A 21 -11.29 16.12 2.78
C LEU A 21 -12.13 15.63 3.97
N THR A 22 -11.73 16.00 5.18
CA THR A 22 -12.39 15.56 6.41
C THR A 22 -12.76 16.78 7.26
N PRO A 23 -14.00 17.30 7.17
CA PRO A 23 -14.45 18.40 8.03
C PRO A 23 -14.53 17.90 9.48
N SER A 24 -13.50 18.12 10.25
CA SER A 24 -13.38 17.72 11.66
C SER A 24 -12.38 18.62 12.36
N ASP A 25 -12.64 18.97 13.60
CA ASP A 25 -11.72 19.75 14.44
C ASP A 25 -10.49 18.93 14.89
N ALA A 26 -10.52 17.61 14.68
CA ALA A 26 -9.44 16.70 15.01
C ALA A 26 -8.60 16.33 13.77
N PRO A 27 -7.27 16.17 13.93
CA PRO A 27 -6.42 15.69 12.85
C PRO A 27 -6.89 14.36 12.30
N SER A 28 -6.94 14.24 10.98
CA SER A 28 -7.37 13.03 10.29
C SER A 28 -6.22 12.45 9.47
N ILE A 29 -6.05 11.14 9.55
CA ILE A 29 -5.11 10.40 8.69
C ILE A 29 -5.94 9.63 7.67
N LEU A 30 -5.69 9.90 6.41
CA LEU A 30 -6.30 9.18 5.30
C LEU A 30 -5.39 8.03 4.87
N LEU A 31 -5.98 6.89 4.60
CA LEU A 31 -5.29 5.69 4.11
C LEU A 31 -5.90 5.25 2.79
N ARG A 32 -5.09 5.19 1.72
CA ARG A 32 -5.49 4.55 0.46
C ARG A 32 -4.91 3.15 0.40
N MET A 33 -5.75 2.16 0.18
CA MET A 33 -5.38 0.75 0.09
C MET A 33 -6.24 0.02 -0.94
N SER A 34 -5.94 -1.26 -1.20
CA SER A 34 -6.82 -2.10 -2.00
C SER A 34 -8.22 -2.18 -1.35
N ARG A 35 -9.27 -1.92 -2.16
CA ARG A 35 -10.67 -1.96 -1.70
C ARG A 35 -11.01 -3.34 -1.11
N SER A 36 -10.44 -4.42 -1.64
CA SER A 36 -10.66 -5.77 -1.12
C SER A 36 -10.15 -5.98 0.31
N CYS A 37 -9.16 -5.22 0.75
CA CYS A 37 -8.62 -5.28 2.11
C CYS A 37 -9.42 -4.46 3.12
N LEU A 38 -10.24 -3.51 2.68
CA LEU A 38 -10.84 -2.50 3.54
C LEU A 38 -11.70 -3.08 4.67
N PRO A 39 -12.67 -4.00 4.42
CA PRO A 39 -13.46 -4.58 5.51
C PRO A 39 -12.58 -5.32 6.52
N TYR A 40 -11.64 -6.12 6.04
CA TYR A 40 -10.74 -6.90 6.87
C TYR A 40 -9.83 -6.00 7.74
N ILE A 41 -9.24 -4.96 7.15
CA ILE A 41 -8.35 -4.03 7.87
C ILE A 41 -9.12 -3.16 8.85
N ARG A 42 -10.34 -2.74 8.53
CA ARG A 42 -11.21 -2.03 9.46
C ARG A 42 -11.46 -2.87 10.72
N ASP A 43 -11.80 -4.14 10.56
CA ASP A 43 -12.05 -5.05 11.68
C ASP A 43 -10.76 -5.38 12.45
N PHE A 44 -9.62 -5.48 11.76
CA PHE A 44 -8.32 -5.66 12.37
C PHE A 44 -7.92 -4.45 13.23
N LEU A 45 -8.08 -3.23 12.72
CA LEU A 45 -7.72 -1.99 13.43
C LEU A 45 -8.72 -1.62 14.52
N ALA A 46 -9.98 -1.99 14.39
CA ALA A 46 -11.03 -1.68 15.38
C ALA A 46 -10.66 -2.18 16.79
N LYS A 47 -9.95 -3.30 16.87
CA LYS A 47 -9.47 -3.87 18.15
C LYS A 47 -8.52 -2.92 18.91
N TYR A 48 -7.79 -2.09 18.20
CA TYR A 48 -6.81 -1.14 18.74
C TYR A 48 -7.37 0.28 18.84
N ALA A 49 -8.28 0.65 17.95
CA ALA A 49 -8.90 1.98 17.87
C ALA A 49 -9.57 2.40 19.17
N VAL A 50 -10.20 1.45 19.88
CA VAL A 50 -10.87 1.68 21.17
C VAL A 50 -9.92 2.29 22.20
N PHE A 51 -8.69 1.78 22.27
CA PHE A 51 -7.69 2.25 23.24
C PHE A 51 -7.12 3.62 22.87
N SER A 52 -7.15 3.98 21.61
CA SER A 52 -6.58 5.23 21.07
C SER A 52 -7.64 6.31 20.86
N LYS A 53 -8.91 6.05 21.18
CA LYS A 53 -10.05 6.95 20.93
C LYS A 53 -10.11 7.42 19.47
N VAL A 54 -9.81 6.52 18.54
CA VAL A 54 -9.82 6.75 17.09
C VAL A 54 -11.10 6.19 16.49
N THR A 55 -11.72 6.94 15.60
CA THR A 55 -12.85 6.49 14.80
C THR A 55 -12.35 6.11 13.41
N LEU A 56 -12.74 4.93 12.92
CA LEU A 56 -12.44 4.45 11.58
C LEU A 56 -13.63 4.67 10.67
N ILE A 57 -13.45 5.47 9.63
CA ILE A 57 -14.53 5.86 8.70
C ILE A 57 -14.14 5.42 7.29
N ASP A 58 -15.00 4.68 6.62
CA ASP A 58 -14.85 4.39 5.19
C ASP A 58 -15.30 5.59 4.37
N ARG A 59 -14.39 6.12 3.55
CA ARG A 59 -14.63 7.28 2.68
C ARG A 59 -14.50 6.91 1.19
N SER A 60 -14.59 5.61 0.87
CA SER A 60 -14.36 5.11 -0.50
C SER A 60 -15.36 5.62 -1.53
N GLU A 61 -16.55 6.03 -1.08
CA GLU A 61 -17.57 6.58 -1.98
C GLU A 61 -17.50 8.13 -2.07
N ASP A 62 -16.79 8.78 -1.15
CA ASP A 62 -16.72 10.24 -1.08
C ASP A 62 -15.42 10.81 -1.64
N ILE A 63 -14.34 10.03 -1.60
CA ILE A 63 -12.99 10.46 -1.99
C ILE A 63 -12.48 9.59 -3.13
N ALA A 64 -12.23 10.23 -4.26
CA ALA A 64 -11.54 9.61 -5.40
C ALA A 64 -10.04 9.86 -5.33
N CYS A 65 -9.24 8.90 -5.82
CA CYS A 65 -7.79 8.98 -5.90
C CYS A 65 -7.37 8.94 -7.36
N PHE A 66 -6.65 9.95 -7.81
CA PHE A 66 -6.11 10.07 -9.17
C PHE A 66 -4.59 10.05 -9.12
N GLY A 67 -3.97 9.26 -9.98
CA GLY A 67 -2.54 9.31 -10.22
C GLY A 67 -2.18 10.46 -11.17
N CYS A 68 -1.08 11.17 -10.89
CA CYS A 68 -0.63 12.31 -11.68
C CYS A 68 0.88 12.21 -11.88
N ASP A 69 1.35 12.28 -13.14
CA ASP A 69 2.77 12.19 -13.47
C ASP A 69 3.49 13.56 -13.39
N GLU A 70 2.74 14.64 -13.22
CA GLU A 70 3.25 16.00 -13.11
C GLU A 70 2.67 16.69 -11.88
N ALA A 71 3.41 17.68 -11.35
CA ALA A 71 2.93 18.49 -10.25
C ALA A 71 1.64 19.22 -10.66
N LEU A 72 0.61 19.07 -9.87
CA LEU A 72 -0.66 19.73 -10.11
C LEU A 72 -0.57 21.21 -9.71
N PRO A 73 -0.99 22.15 -10.57
CA PRO A 73 -1.23 23.51 -10.16
C PRO A 73 -2.33 23.52 -9.07
N GLU A 74 -2.75 24.66 -8.60
CA GLU A 74 -3.77 24.80 -7.56
C GLU A 74 -4.89 23.75 -7.66
N THR A 75 -5.03 22.90 -6.63
CA THR A 75 -5.95 21.76 -6.63
C THR A 75 -6.94 21.83 -5.48
N THR A 76 -8.15 21.35 -5.72
CA THR A 76 -9.18 21.15 -4.70
C THR A 76 -9.07 19.77 -4.08
N GLY A 77 -7.93 19.44 -3.46
CA GLY A 77 -7.72 18.13 -2.86
C GLY A 77 -6.36 17.99 -2.21
N LEU A 78 -6.12 16.84 -1.63
CA LEU A 78 -4.87 16.51 -0.97
C LEU A 78 -3.89 15.92 -1.99
N VAL A 79 -2.75 16.57 -2.18
CA VAL A 79 -1.67 16.08 -3.04
C VAL A 79 -0.71 15.23 -2.20
N VAL A 80 -0.59 13.96 -2.56
CA VAL A 80 0.21 12.97 -1.86
C VAL A 80 1.39 12.55 -2.72
N LYS A 81 2.60 12.73 -2.20
CA LYS A 81 3.83 12.29 -2.87
C LYS A 81 3.99 10.78 -2.74
N ILE A 82 4.46 10.15 -3.80
CA ILE A 82 4.82 8.73 -3.81
C ILE A 82 6.34 8.64 -3.73
N PRO A 83 6.93 8.20 -2.59
CA PRO A 83 8.38 8.19 -2.41
C PRO A 83 9.14 7.42 -3.49
N GLN A 84 8.57 6.32 -3.99
CA GLN A 84 9.15 5.47 -5.03
C GLN A 84 9.03 6.06 -6.44
N ARG A 85 8.27 7.14 -6.60
CA ARG A 85 8.04 7.84 -7.88
C ARG A 85 8.17 9.35 -7.66
N PRO A 86 9.40 9.91 -7.62
CA PRO A 86 9.64 11.30 -7.21
C PRO A 86 8.92 12.37 -8.04
N THR A 87 8.58 12.06 -9.29
CA THR A 87 7.85 12.94 -10.21
C THR A 87 6.34 12.70 -10.22
N ALA A 88 5.87 11.65 -9.55
CA ALA A 88 4.46 11.29 -9.53
C ALA A 88 3.82 11.65 -8.18
N TYR A 89 2.53 11.94 -8.26
CA TYR A 89 1.70 12.32 -7.12
C TYR A 89 0.37 11.59 -7.21
N GLU A 90 -0.30 11.46 -6.07
CA GLU A 90 -1.72 11.15 -6.03
C GLU A 90 -2.48 12.41 -5.64
N LEU A 91 -3.57 12.67 -6.33
CA LEU A 91 -4.57 13.65 -5.92
C LEU A 91 -5.75 12.92 -5.31
N TRP A 92 -6.02 13.16 -4.03
CA TRP A 92 -7.19 12.65 -3.34
C TRP A 92 -8.20 13.79 -3.20
N THR A 93 -9.40 13.61 -3.75
CA THR A 93 -10.37 14.70 -3.87
C THR A 93 -11.81 14.18 -3.82
N SER A 94 -12.71 15.02 -3.31
CA SER A 94 -14.16 14.84 -3.44
C SER A 94 -14.76 15.57 -4.64
N ALA A 95 -13.94 16.38 -5.35
CA ALA A 95 -14.38 17.07 -6.55
C ALA A 95 -14.46 16.11 -7.74
N PRO A 96 -15.43 16.29 -8.65
CA PRO A 96 -15.49 15.52 -9.88
C PRO A 96 -14.33 15.90 -10.80
N ILE A 97 -13.48 14.94 -11.12
CA ILE A 97 -12.35 15.09 -12.04
C ILE A 97 -12.45 14.02 -13.12
N GLN A 98 -12.21 14.41 -14.37
CA GLN A 98 -12.13 13.49 -15.47
C GLN A 98 -10.68 13.01 -15.63
N ALA A 99 -10.45 11.71 -15.57
CA ALA A 99 -9.14 11.13 -15.85
C ALA A 99 -8.79 11.28 -17.35
N THR A 100 -7.53 11.53 -17.64
CA THR A 100 -6.98 11.67 -19.00
C THR A 100 -6.31 10.38 -19.49
N SER A 101 -6.12 9.40 -18.60
CA SER A 101 -5.52 8.09 -18.89
C SER A 101 -6.26 7.00 -18.13
N ASP A 102 -6.00 5.74 -18.46
CA ASP A 102 -6.59 4.59 -17.84
C ASP A 102 -5.83 4.16 -16.56
N LEU A 103 -6.51 3.38 -15.72
CA LEU A 103 -5.96 2.85 -14.49
C LEU A 103 -4.82 1.85 -14.74
N ASP A 104 -4.89 1.07 -15.82
CA ASP A 104 -3.89 0.05 -16.13
C ASP A 104 -2.52 0.69 -16.42
N THR A 105 -2.51 1.84 -17.10
CA THR A 105 -1.29 2.61 -17.34
C THR A 105 -0.66 3.05 -16.01
N TRP A 106 -1.44 3.56 -15.08
CA TRP A 106 -0.97 3.95 -13.76
C TRP A 106 -0.44 2.75 -12.96
N GLN A 107 -1.17 1.64 -12.94
CA GLN A 107 -0.77 0.43 -12.22
C GLN A 107 0.52 -0.18 -12.77
N ARG A 108 0.73 -0.16 -14.08
CA ARG A 108 2.02 -0.59 -14.67
C ARG A 108 3.18 0.26 -14.16
N GLN A 109 2.99 1.56 -14.08
CA GLN A 109 4.02 2.46 -13.55
C GLN A 109 4.28 2.21 -12.06
N GLU A 110 3.25 1.91 -11.26
CA GLU A 110 3.41 1.50 -9.86
C GLU A 110 4.22 0.19 -9.74
N ILE A 111 3.91 -0.81 -10.56
CA ILE A 111 4.65 -2.08 -10.61
C ILE A 111 6.13 -1.84 -10.97
N HIS A 112 6.40 -1.05 -12.00
CA HIS A 112 7.78 -0.71 -12.39
C HIS A 112 8.54 0.05 -11.31
N ALA A 113 7.86 0.82 -10.50
CA ALA A 113 8.44 1.50 -9.33
C ALA A 113 8.63 0.58 -8.11
N GLY A 114 8.25 -0.71 -8.22
CA GLY A 114 8.35 -1.68 -7.11
C GLY A 114 7.27 -1.50 -6.04
N LEU A 115 6.20 -0.77 -6.32
CA LEU A 115 5.07 -0.67 -5.40
C LEU A 115 4.27 -1.97 -5.42
N THR A 116 4.04 -2.52 -4.25
CA THR A 116 3.30 -3.77 -4.07
C THR A 116 1.99 -3.51 -3.35
N TRP A 117 0.89 -3.86 -4.00
CA TRP A 117 -0.45 -3.78 -3.43
C TRP A 117 -0.92 -5.16 -2.97
N ILE A 118 -1.23 -5.27 -1.69
CA ILE A 118 -1.80 -6.50 -1.12
C ILE A 118 -3.31 -6.46 -1.26
N ASN A 119 -3.86 -7.51 -1.87
CA ASN A 119 -5.28 -7.79 -1.90
C ASN A 119 -5.66 -8.74 -0.76
N GLN A 120 -6.92 -8.78 -0.40
CA GLN A 120 -7.40 -9.55 0.76
C GLN A 120 -6.98 -11.04 0.75
N PRO A 121 -6.98 -11.78 -0.38
CA PRO A 121 -6.51 -13.17 -0.39
C PRO A 121 -5.00 -13.33 -0.09
N GLN A 122 -4.22 -12.25 -0.19
CA GLN A 122 -2.78 -12.24 0.06
C GLN A 122 -2.42 -11.74 1.47
N ALA A 123 -3.40 -11.20 2.20
CA ALA A 123 -3.20 -10.70 3.56
C ALA A 123 -2.62 -11.80 4.48
N GLY A 124 -1.57 -11.45 5.23
CA GLY A 124 -0.92 -12.36 6.15
C GLY A 124 -0.06 -13.46 5.51
N LYS A 125 0.16 -13.46 4.19
CA LYS A 125 0.97 -14.50 3.50
C LYS A 125 2.45 -14.17 3.47
N TYR A 126 2.83 -12.92 3.17
CA TYR A 126 4.20 -12.52 2.88
C TYR A 126 4.82 -11.69 3.99
N GLN A 127 6.12 -11.83 4.16
CA GLN A 127 6.92 -10.89 4.94
C GLN A 127 7.26 -9.66 4.09
N PRO A 128 7.51 -8.49 4.69
CA PRO A 128 7.84 -7.27 3.95
C PRO A 128 9.03 -7.41 2.99
N PHE A 129 10.02 -8.24 3.35
CA PHE A 129 11.21 -8.49 2.52
C PHE A 129 10.87 -9.26 1.23
N GLU A 130 9.88 -10.17 1.30
CA GLU A 130 9.40 -10.95 0.16
C GLU A 130 8.63 -10.07 -0.84
N LEU A 131 8.21 -8.89 -0.41
CA LEU A 131 7.51 -7.88 -1.21
C LEU A 131 8.40 -6.70 -1.64
N GLY A 132 9.73 -6.80 -1.44
CA GLY A 132 10.66 -5.72 -1.78
C GLY A 132 10.54 -4.46 -0.93
N MET A 133 9.79 -4.50 0.19
CA MET A 133 9.47 -3.30 0.97
C MET A 133 10.67 -2.72 1.73
N ALA A 134 11.74 -3.48 1.91
CA ALA A 134 12.96 -2.98 2.51
C ALA A 134 13.73 -2.04 1.57
N ASP A 135 13.65 -2.29 0.25
CA ASP A 135 14.37 -1.55 -0.77
C ASP A 135 13.60 -0.33 -1.27
N ASN A 136 12.27 -0.33 -1.09
CA ASN A 136 11.37 0.70 -1.61
C ASN A 136 10.71 1.57 -0.53
N ALA A 137 11.38 1.75 0.62
CA ALA A 137 10.90 2.55 1.75
C ALA A 137 9.55 2.10 2.34
N GLY A 138 9.13 0.85 2.10
CA GLY A 138 7.91 0.28 2.68
C GLY A 138 8.05 -0.14 4.15
N ILE A 139 9.30 -0.17 4.67
CA ILE A 139 9.62 -0.45 6.07
C ILE A 139 10.49 0.68 6.62
N ASP A 140 10.15 1.15 7.80
CA ASP A 140 11.01 2.04 8.58
C ASP A 140 11.54 1.28 9.80
N PHE A 141 12.85 1.09 9.86
CA PHE A 141 13.53 0.41 10.97
C PHE A 141 13.83 1.32 12.16
N GLN A 142 13.65 2.63 12.01
CA GLN A 142 13.95 3.64 13.04
C GLN A 142 12.71 4.17 13.74
N LYS A 143 11.51 3.90 13.22
CA LYS A 143 10.26 4.31 13.84
C LYS A 143 9.99 3.56 15.14
N GLY A 144 9.04 4.06 15.94
CA GLY A 144 8.58 3.43 17.18
C GLY A 144 8.01 2.01 16.96
N CYS A 145 7.71 1.33 18.06
CA CYS A 145 7.27 -0.07 18.08
C CYS A 145 6.00 -0.30 17.25
N TYR A 146 5.96 -1.44 16.57
CA TYR A 146 4.80 -1.89 15.80
C TYR A 146 4.67 -3.42 15.88
N LEU A 147 3.49 -3.91 15.55
CA LEU A 147 3.17 -5.34 15.64
C LEU A 147 4.04 -6.15 14.66
N GLY A 148 4.70 -7.20 15.17
CA GLY A 148 5.62 -8.06 14.38
C GLY A 148 7.03 -7.50 14.17
N GLN A 149 7.35 -6.35 14.77
CA GLN A 149 8.65 -5.69 14.63
C GLN A 149 9.84 -6.61 14.97
N GLU A 150 9.74 -7.44 16.01
CA GLU A 150 10.82 -8.31 16.43
C GLU A 150 11.22 -9.31 15.33
N ILE A 151 10.23 -9.91 14.68
CA ILE A 151 10.45 -10.84 13.56
C ILE A 151 11.09 -10.13 12.38
N ILE A 152 10.57 -8.96 12.03
CA ILE A 152 11.07 -8.15 10.91
C ILE A 152 12.50 -7.68 11.17
N ALA A 153 12.80 -7.14 12.35
CA ALA A 153 14.15 -6.73 12.74
C ALA A 153 15.13 -7.92 12.74
N ARG A 154 14.70 -9.08 13.24
CA ARG A 154 15.54 -10.29 13.22
C ARG A 154 15.90 -10.72 11.80
N VAL A 155 14.95 -10.68 10.87
CA VAL A 155 15.22 -11.01 9.46
C VAL A 155 16.18 -9.98 8.86
N HIS A 156 16.00 -8.69 9.13
CA HIS A 156 16.86 -7.62 8.63
C HIS A 156 18.31 -7.76 9.09
N TYR A 157 18.53 -7.95 10.40
CA TYR A 157 19.88 -7.91 10.97
C TYR A 157 20.60 -9.27 10.99
N ARG A 158 19.86 -10.39 10.98
CA ARG A 158 20.43 -11.73 11.21
C ARG A 158 19.89 -12.80 10.26
N GLY A 159 18.95 -12.47 9.40
CA GLY A 159 18.27 -13.42 8.53
C GLY A 159 18.77 -13.36 7.08
N LYS A 160 18.32 -14.34 6.32
CA LYS A 160 18.36 -14.35 4.85
C LYS A 160 16.97 -14.73 4.37
N THR A 161 16.40 -13.92 3.51
CA THR A 161 15.15 -14.27 2.81
C THR A 161 15.44 -15.38 1.80
N LYS A 162 14.57 -16.39 1.75
CA LYS A 162 14.65 -17.47 0.76
C LYS A 162 14.06 -17.06 -0.58
N THR A 163 13.16 -16.11 -0.54
CA THR A 163 12.45 -15.54 -1.69
C THR A 163 12.82 -14.07 -1.84
N VAL A 164 12.82 -13.60 -3.07
CA VAL A 164 13.13 -12.20 -3.42
C VAL A 164 12.06 -11.66 -4.35
N PHE A 165 11.74 -10.41 -4.17
CA PHE A 165 10.86 -9.67 -5.06
C PHE A 165 11.50 -9.51 -6.45
N ARG A 166 10.71 -9.75 -7.50
CA ARG A 166 11.13 -9.51 -8.89
C ARG A 166 9.97 -8.93 -9.68
N ILE A 167 10.28 -8.03 -10.57
CA ILE A 167 9.36 -7.48 -11.56
C ILE A 167 9.64 -8.18 -12.89
N GLY A 168 8.61 -8.63 -13.55
CA GLY A 168 8.69 -9.28 -14.84
C GLY A 168 7.51 -8.93 -15.74
N SER A 169 7.58 -9.37 -16.99
CA SER A 169 6.48 -9.33 -17.94
C SER A 169 6.10 -10.76 -18.34
N ALA A 170 4.82 -11.00 -18.58
CA ALA A 170 4.30 -12.26 -19.06
C ALA A 170 3.63 -12.08 -20.42
N GLU A 171 3.74 -13.08 -21.29
CA GLU A 171 3.07 -13.11 -22.61
C GLU A 171 1.61 -13.54 -22.51
N VAL A 172 1.20 -14.05 -21.34
CA VAL A 172 -0.15 -14.50 -21.03
C VAL A 172 -0.72 -13.72 -19.87
N ALA A 173 -2.04 -13.65 -19.78
CA ALA A 173 -2.70 -13.04 -18.64
C ALA A 173 -2.36 -13.79 -17.35
N CYS A 174 -1.94 -13.07 -16.31
CA CYS A 174 -1.62 -13.59 -15.00
C CYS A 174 -2.52 -12.94 -13.96
N HIS A 175 -2.82 -13.69 -12.90
CA HIS A 175 -3.62 -13.21 -11.78
C HIS A 175 -2.82 -13.30 -10.49
N PRO A 176 -3.13 -12.47 -9.49
CA PRO A 176 -2.48 -12.55 -8.19
C PRO A 176 -2.60 -13.95 -7.56
N GLY A 177 -1.45 -14.57 -7.25
CA GLY A 177 -1.37 -15.92 -6.69
C GLY A 177 -1.19 -17.03 -7.72
N ASP A 178 -1.06 -16.72 -9.01
CA ASP A 178 -0.68 -17.69 -10.02
C ASP A 178 0.76 -18.15 -9.79
N SER A 179 0.97 -19.44 -9.85
CA SER A 179 2.31 -20.02 -9.67
C SER A 179 3.18 -19.80 -10.89
N ILE A 180 4.41 -19.35 -10.68
CA ILE A 180 5.43 -19.13 -11.72
C ILE A 180 6.35 -20.36 -11.78
N TYR A 181 6.64 -20.84 -12.99
CA TYR A 181 7.48 -21.99 -13.25
C TYR A 181 8.66 -21.64 -14.15
N ALA A 182 9.86 -22.03 -13.77
CA ALA A 182 11.10 -21.82 -14.54
C ALA A 182 11.60 -23.15 -15.13
N GLY A 183 10.82 -23.75 -16.04
CA GLY A 183 11.22 -24.99 -16.74
C GLY A 183 11.24 -26.26 -15.89
N SER A 184 10.69 -26.23 -14.69
CA SER A 184 10.52 -27.39 -13.81
C SER A 184 9.07 -27.58 -13.40
N ALA A 185 8.70 -28.78 -12.94
CA ALA A 185 7.35 -29.06 -12.43
C ALA A 185 7.09 -28.40 -11.06
N LYS A 186 8.11 -27.85 -10.41
CA LYS A 186 8.00 -27.17 -9.12
C LYS A 186 7.94 -25.66 -9.34
N PRO A 187 6.96 -24.96 -8.73
CA PRO A 187 6.90 -23.50 -8.83
C PRO A 187 8.13 -22.86 -8.19
N CYS A 188 8.60 -21.77 -8.78
CA CYS A 188 9.71 -20.96 -8.30
C CYS A 188 9.26 -19.58 -7.75
N GLY A 189 7.98 -19.26 -7.91
CA GLY A 189 7.37 -18.01 -7.41
C GLY A 189 5.84 -18.02 -7.58
N ASP A 190 5.21 -16.96 -7.13
CA ASP A 190 3.79 -16.64 -7.22
C ASP A 190 3.57 -15.11 -7.29
#